data_2874067e765b9faa1daffbab45b53794
#
_entry.id   2874067e765b9faa1daffbab45b53794
#
_cell.length_a   1.000
_cell.length_b   1.000
_cell.length_c   1.000
_cell.angle_alpha   90.00
_cell.angle_beta   90.00
_cell.angle_gamma   90.00
#
_symmetry.space_group_name_H-M   'P 1'
#
loop_
_entity.id
_entity.type
_entity.pdbx_description
1 polymer ?
#
loop_
_entity_poly.entity_id
_entity_poly.type
_entity_poly.pdbx_seq_one_letter_code
_entity_poly.pdbx_strand_id
1 'polypeptide(L)'
;MSDDMSTQEQIKKYITSQPEPKRSDMQALHRIILQVMPACKLWFLDGKNSENKTVSNPNIGYGLHTIKYADGKTREFYQIGISANSTGISVYIMGIKDKKYLAQTMEKNSARQP
;
A
#
# COMPACT_ATOMS: atom_id res chain seq x y z
N MET A 1 9.94 -25.24 0.42
CA MET A 1 9.83 -24.81 0.29
C MET A 1 9.82 -23.96 0.16
N SER A 2 10.07 -23.69 -0.16
CA SER A 2 10.09 -22.78 0.11
C SER A 2 9.38 -21.88 -0.32
N ASP A 3 8.60 -21.67 0.11
CA ASP A 3 7.65 -20.67 -0.07
C ASP A 3 8.00 -19.36 0.48
N ASP A 4 9.26 -19.20 0.78
CA ASP A 4 9.73 -17.98 1.42
C ASP A 4 10.07 -16.93 0.39
N MET A 5 9.03 -16.43 -0.30
CA MET A 5 9.23 -15.27 -1.15
C MET A 5 9.52 -14.06 -0.29
N SER A 6 10.47 -13.23 -0.71
CA SER A 6 10.70 -11.96 -0.07
C SER A 6 9.48 -11.06 -0.24
N THR A 7 9.37 -10.04 0.60
CA THR A 7 8.28 -9.07 0.48
C THR A 7 8.29 -8.42 -0.91
N GLN A 8 9.47 -8.08 -1.43
CA GLN A 8 9.59 -7.49 -2.76
C GLN A 8 9.08 -8.41 -3.85
N GLU A 9 9.38 -9.71 -3.75
CA GLU A 9 8.90 -10.69 -4.72
C GLU A 9 7.38 -10.83 -4.66
N GLN A 10 6.82 -10.84 -3.46
CA GLN A 10 5.37 -10.91 -3.29
C GLN A 10 4.68 -9.70 -3.91
N ILE A 11 5.25 -8.52 -3.71
CA ILE A 11 4.73 -7.27 -4.28
C ILE A 11 4.78 -7.34 -5.81
N LYS A 12 5.92 -7.74 -6.35
CA LYS A 12 6.09 -7.84 -7.80
C LYS A 12 5.09 -8.81 -8.41
N LYS A 13 4.94 -9.97 -7.80
CA LYS A 13 4.00 -10.98 -8.28
C LYS A 13 2.56 -10.47 -8.24
N TYR A 14 2.19 -9.78 -7.17
CA TYR A 14 0.87 -9.22 -7.04
C TYR A 14 0.58 -8.18 -8.13
N ILE A 15 1.51 -7.25 -8.34
CA ILE A 15 1.33 -6.21 -9.36
C ILE A 15 1.24 -6.82 -10.75
N THR A 16 2.13 -7.76 -11.08
CA THR A 16 2.14 -8.36 -12.41
C THR A 16 0.92 -9.23 -12.67
N SER A 17 0.23 -9.67 -11.63
CA SER A 17 -1.01 -10.45 -11.77
C SER A 17 -2.22 -9.59 -12.14
N GLN A 18 -2.09 -8.26 -12.04
CA GLN A 18 -3.21 -7.38 -12.34
C GLN A 18 -3.38 -7.17 -13.83
N PRO A 19 -4.63 -7.02 -14.32
CA PRO A 19 -4.85 -6.69 -15.72
C PRO A 19 -4.50 -5.23 -16.00
N GLU A 20 -4.23 -4.93 -17.28
CA GLU A 20 -4.06 -3.53 -17.68
C GLU A 20 -5.40 -2.82 -17.73
N PRO A 21 -5.46 -1.53 -17.47
CA PRO A 21 -4.31 -0.62 -17.19
C PRO A 21 -3.88 -0.59 -15.72
N LYS A 22 -4.56 -1.35 -14.88
CA LYS A 22 -4.30 -1.35 -13.44
C LYS A 22 -2.86 -1.76 -13.13
N ARG A 23 -2.33 -2.75 -13.85
CA ARG A 23 -0.95 -3.22 -13.65
C ARG A 23 0.05 -2.09 -13.85
N SER A 24 -0.05 -1.37 -14.95
CA SER A 24 0.86 -0.25 -15.25
C SER A 24 0.72 0.87 -14.23
N ASP A 25 -0.50 1.15 -13.81
CA ASP A 25 -0.77 2.19 -12.82
C ASP A 25 -0.17 1.83 -11.46
N MET A 26 -0.27 0.57 -11.05
CA MET A 26 0.32 0.11 -9.80
C MET A 26 1.84 0.13 -9.85
N GLN A 27 2.42 -0.24 -11.00
CA GLN A 27 3.86 -0.15 -11.19
C GLN A 27 4.36 1.29 -11.06
N ALA A 28 3.63 2.22 -11.63
CA ALA A 28 3.98 3.64 -11.56
C ALA A 28 3.87 4.16 -10.12
N LEU A 29 2.78 3.83 -9.42
CA LEU A 29 2.61 4.23 -8.03
C LEU A 29 3.70 3.66 -7.15
N HIS A 30 4.00 2.39 -7.32
CA HIS A 30 5.05 1.72 -6.54
C HIS A 30 6.38 2.44 -6.72
N ARG A 31 6.74 2.76 -7.97
CA ARG A 31 7.97 3.48 -8.27
C ARG A 31 8.00 4.86 -7.64
N ILE A 32 6.89 5.61 -7.76
CA ILE A 32 6.80 6.96 -7.20
C ILE A 32 6.96 6.93 -5.68
N ILE A 33 6.29 6.01 -5.00
CA ILE A 33 6.38 5.92 -3.55
C ILE A 33 7.82 5.58 -3.13
N LEU A 34 8.48 4.70 -3.85
CA LEU A 34 9.87 4.35 -3.54
C LEU A 34 10.84 5.49 -3.84
N GLN A 35 10.51 6.39 -4.77
CA GLN A 35 11.31 7.57 -4.99
C GLN A 35 11.20 8.57 -3.84
N VAL A 36 10.01 8.67 -3.27
CA VAL A 36 9.75 9.55 -2.13
C VAL A 36 10.27 8.94 -0.82
N MET A 37 10.20 7.62 -0.71
CA MET A 37 10.58 6.90 0.50
C MET A 37 11.56 5.77 0.16
N PRO A 38 12.79 6.11 -0.29
CA PRO A 38 13.68 5.11 -0.91
C PRO A 38 14.16 4.00 0.02
N ALA A 39 14.22 4.25 1.31
CA ALA A 39 14.70 3.25 2.28
C ALA A 39 13.58 2.79 3.20
N CYS A 40 12.33 2.90 2.80
CA CYS A 40 11.21 2.54 3.65
C CYS A 40 11.07 1.03 3.78
N LYS A 41 10.46 0.61 4.90
CA LYS A 41 10.09 -0.78 5.09
C LYS A 41 8.93 -1.12 4.15
N LEU A 42 9.01 -2.28 3.53
CA LEU A 42 7.96 -2.77 2.65
C LEU A 42 7.13 -3.83 3.36
N TRP A 43 5.84 -3.82 3.06
CA TRP A 43 4.87 -4.75 3.64
C TRP A 43 4.05 -5.36 2.51
N PHE A 44 3.70 -6.64 2.66
CA PHE A 44 2.71 -7.25 1.80
C PHE A 44 1.71 -8.00 2.66
N LEU A 45 0.45 -7.58 2.59
CA LEU A 45 -0.65 -8.22 3.30
C LEU A 45 -1.52 -8.92 2.25
N ASP A 46 -1.62 -10.23 2.35
CA ASP A 46 -2.30 -11.03 1.33
C ASP A 46 -3.82 -10.99 1.42
N GLY A 47 -4.36 -10.30 2.42
CA GLY A 47 -5.81 -10.19 2.59
C GLY A 47 -6.48 -11.43 3.15
N LYS A 48 -5.71 -12.38 3.67
CA LYS A 48 -6.23 -13.62 4.22
C LYS A 48 -6.21 -13.58 5.75
N ASN A 49 -7.16 -14.28 6.36
CA ASN A 49 -7.19 -14.42 7.82
C ASN A 49 -6.37 -15.64 8.25
N SER A 50 -6.41 -15.93 9.55
CA SER A 50 -5.66 -17.06 10.12
C SER A 50 -6.10 -18.42 9.58
N GLU A 51 -7.31 -18.51 9.03
CA GLU A 51 -7.83 -19.72 8.42
C GLU A 51 -7.53 -19.80 6.93
N ASN A 52 -6.67 -18.91 6.42
CA ASN A 52 -6.29 -18.84 5.01
C ASN A 52 -7.46 -18.51 4.09
N LYS A 53 -8.48 -17.85 4.62
CA LYS A 53 -9.62 -17.39 3.83
C LYS A 53 -9.44 -15.93 3.44
N THR A 54 -9.76 -15.61 2.20
CA THR A 54 -9.67 -14.24 1.71
C THR A 54 -10.77 -13.40 2.33
N VAL A 55 -10.39 -12.38 3.10
CA VAL A 55 -11.32 -11.48 3.77
C VAL A 55 -11.22 -10.05 3.28
N SER A 56 -10.17 -9.74 2.51
CA SER A 56 -9.99 -8.40 1.94
C SER A 56 -9.07 -8.51 0.72
N ASN A 57 -8.97 -7.43 -0.04
CA ASN A 57 -8.00 -7.36 -1.12
C ASN A 57 -6.59 -7.27 -0.55
N PRO A 58 -5.57 -7.81 -1.24
CA PRO A 58 -4.19 -7.64 -0.78
C PRO A 58 -3.78 -6.18 -0.77
N ASN A 59 -2.84 -5.85 0.10
CA ASN A 59 -2.32 -4.50 0.25
C ASN A 59 -0.80 -4.51 0.18
N ILE A 60 -0.23 -3.53 -0.51
CA ILE A 60 1.20 -3.25 -0.47
C ILE A 60 1.38 -2.09 0.48
N GLY A 61 2.28 -2.23 1.46
CA GLY A 61 2.52 -1.20 2.44
C GLY A 61 3.93 -0.62 2.35
N TYR A 62 4.05 0.65 2.73
CA TYR A 62 5.31 1.39 2.67
C TYR A 62 5.49 2.17 3.95
N GLY A 63 6.69 2.08 4.53
CA GLY A 63 7.05 2.84 5.70
C GLY A 63 6.62 2.18 6.99
N LEU A 64 6.80 2.90 8.08
CA LEU A 64 6.52 2.40 9.42
C LEU A 64 5.82 3.47 10.23
N HIS A 65 4.67 3.13 10.75
CA HIS A 65 3.89 4.01 11.60
C HIS A 65 3.51 3.28 12.88
N THR A 66 3.71 3.92 14.02
CA THR A 66 3.37 3.34 15.31
C THR A 66 2.00 3.85 15.76
N ILE A 67 1.07 2.93 15.93
CA ILE A 67 -0.28 3.26 16.40
C ILE A 67 -0.29 3.10 17.92
N LYS A 68 -0.74 4.15 18.63
CA LYS A 68 -0.86 4.12 20.07
C LYS A 68 -2.33 3.96 20.46
N TYR A 69 -2.58 3.03 21.34
CA TYR A 69 -3.92 2.78 21.84
C TYR A 69 -4.11 3.42 23.22
N ALA A 70 -5.37 3.61 23.61
CA ALA A 70 -5.71 4.26 24.88
C ALA A 70 -5.15 3.53 26.10
N ASP A 71 -4.94 2.22 25.98
CA ASP A 71 -4.41 1.42 27.09
C ASP A 71 -2.89 1.45 27.19
N GLY A 72 -2.23 2.26 26.36
CA GLY A 72 -0.78 2.39 26.36
C GLY A 72 -0.05 1.41 25.47
N LYS A 73 -0.76 0.47 24.85
CA LYS A 73 -0.14 -0.47 23.93
C LYS A 73 0.14 0.19 22.59
N THR A 74 1.10 -0.35 21.86
CA THR A 74 1.46 0.16 20.53
C THR A 74 1.45 -0.96 19.51
N ARG A 75 1.23 -0.59 18.25
CA ARG A 75 1.29 -1.52 17.12
C ARG A 75 1.96 -0.82 15.95
N GLU A 76 2.83 -1.53 15.28
CA GLU A 76 3.48 -0.99 14.08
C GLU A 76 2.70 -1.41 12.84
N PHE A 77 2.62 -0.49 11.86
CA PHE A 77 1.92 -0.75 10.63
C PHE A 77 2.54 0.12 9.53
N TYR A 78 2.08 -0.04 8.30
CA TYR A 78 2.60 0.79 7.21
C TYR A 78 2.06 2.22 7.30
N GLN A 79 2.78 3.15 6.68
CA GLN A 79 2.34 4.55 6.58
C GLN A 79 1.45 4.76 5.36
N ILE A 80 1.84 4.21 4.22
CA ILE A 80 1.10 4.30 2.98
C ILE A 80 0.82 2.89 2.50
N GLY A 81 -0.41 2.65 2.07
CA GLY A 81 -0.79 1.37 1.50
C GLY A 81 -1.51 1.56 0.18
N ILE A 82 -1.30 0.62 -0.75
CA ILE A 82 -2.06 0.61 -2.00
C ILE A 82 -2.67 -0.77 -2.20
N SER A 83 -3.84 -0.80 -2.81
CA SER A 83 -4.58 -2.04 -3.04
C SER A 83 -5.35 -1.94 -4.33
N ALA A 84 -5.33 -3.02 -5.12
CA ALA A 84 -6.16 -3.12 -6.31
C ALA A 84 -7.55 -3.62 -5.91
N ASN A 85 -8.57 -3.05 -6.55
CA ASN A 85 -9.95 -3.51 -6.33
C ASN A 85 -10.71 -3.46 -7.66
N SER A 86 -11.98 -3.80 -7.63
CA SER A 86 -12.78 -3.90 -8.85
C SER A 86 -12.98 -2.56 -9.55
N THR A 87 -12.89 -1.45 -8.81
CA THR A 87 -13.11 -0.12 -9.37
C THR A 87 -11.81 0.65 -9.66
N GLY A 88 -10.66 0.11 -9.26
CA GLY A 88 -9.39 0.79 -9.49
C GLY A 88 -8.36 0.47 -8.44
N ILE A 89 -7.67 1.51 -7.98
CA ILE A 89 -6.63 1.39 -6.98
C ILE A 89 -6.97 2.28 -5.80
N SER A 90 -6.94 1.72 -4.60
CA SER A 90 -7.16 2.48 -3.37
C SER A 90 -5.81 2.80 -2.73
N VAL A 91 -5.70 4.00 -2.19
CA VAL A 91 -4.51 4.44 -1.46
C VAL A 91 -4.92 4.75 -0.03
N TYR A 92 -4.21 4.17 0.92
CA TYR A 92 -4.46 4.35 2.34
C TYR A 92 -3.28 5.07 2.96
N ILE A 93 -3.56 6.05 3.80
CA ILE A 93 -2.51 6.82 4.45
C ILE A 93 -2.78 6.88 5.94
N MET A 94 -1.79 6.44 6.71
CA MET A 94 -1.89 6.35 8.16
C MET A 94 -1.08 7.45 8.83
N GLY A 95 -1.53 7.86 10.01
CA GLY A 95 -0.75 8.75 10.87
C GLY A 95 -0.62 10.18 10.41
N ILE A 96 -1.43 10.61 9.46
CA ILE A 96 -1.40 11.99 8.99
C ILE A 96 -2.48 12.78 9.72
N LYS A 97 -2.05 13.83 10.43
CA LYS A 97 -2.96 14.65 11.20
C LYS A 97 -3.82 15.55 10.31
N ASP A 98 -3.24 16.01 9.21
CA ASP A 98 -3.96 16.91 8.29
C ASP A 98 -4.24 16.19 6.97
N LYS A 99 -5.30 15.42 6.97
CA LYS A 99 -5.73 14.71 5.77
C LYS A 99 -6.19 15.65 4.66
N LYS A 100 -6.63 16.84 5.04
CA LYS A 100 -7.07 17.82 4.06
C LYS A 100 -5.93 18.32 3.20
N TYR A 101 -4.78 18.61 3.81
CA TYR A 101 -3.60 19.04 3.08
C TYR A 101 -3.18 17.96 2.06
N LEU A 102 -3.18 16.73 2.50
CA LEU A 102 -2.77 15.62 1.64
C LEU A 102 -3.73 15.45 0.48
N ALA A 103 -5.03 15.52 0.73
CA ALA A 103 -6.03 15.41 -0.33
C ALA A 103 -5.85 16.50 -1.37
N GLN A 104 -5.59 17.73 -0.93
CA GLN A 104 -5.35 18.84 -1.85
C GLN A 104 -4.11 18.62 -2.71
N THR A 105 -3.06 18.08 -2.12
CA THR A 105 -1.83 17.78 -2.85
C THR A 105 -2.08 16.71 -3.90
N MET A 106 -2.82 15.69 -3.57
CA MET A 106 -3.15 14.62 -4.51
C MET A 106 -4.04 15.14 -5.63
N GLU A 107 -5.00 15.99 -5.33
CA GLU A 107 -5.86 16.60 -6.34
C GLU A 107 -5.09 17.42 -7.33
N LYS A 108 -4.13 18.20 -6.86
CA LYS A 108 -3.27 18.99 -7.74
C LYS A 108 -2.50 18.09 -8.71
N ASN A 109 -1.98 17.00 -8.22
CA ASN A 109 -1.25 16.06 -9.06
C ASN A 109 -2.18 15.39 -10.08
N SER A 110 -3.38 15.06 -9.69
CA SER A 110 -4.37 14.48 -10.59
C SER A 110 -4.81 15.46 -11.65
N ALA A 111 -4.98 16.73 -11.30
CA ALA A 111 -5.43 17.76 -12.22
C ALA A 111 -4.41 18.05 -13.33
N ARG A 112 -3.16 17.65 -13.14
CA ARG A 112 -2.13 17.83 -14.18
C ARG A 112 -2.15 16.75 -15.23
N GLN A 113 -2.90 15.72 -15.01
CA GLN A 113 -3.00 14.63 -15.98
C GLN A 113 -4.03 14.99 -17.04
N PRO A 114 -3.68 14.81 -18.30
CA PRO A 114 -4.63 15.10 -19.39
C PRO A 114 -5.82 14.15 -19.37
#